data_9368a2050d9bb4f2e872dfeb859453ec
#
_entry.id   9368a2050d9bb4f2e872dfeb859453ec
#
_cell.length_a   1.000
_cell.length_b   1.000
_cell.length_c   1.000
_cell.angle_alpha   90.00
_cell.angle_beta   90.00
_cell.angle_gamma   90.00
#
_symmetry.space_group_name_H-M   'P 1'
#
loop_
_entity.id
_entity.type
_entity.pdbx_description
1 polymer ?
#
loop_
_entity_poly.entity_id
_entity_poly.type
_entity_poly.pdbx_seq_one_letter_code
_entity_poly.pdbx_strand_id
1 'polypeptide(L)'
;MEKIKLIKTLVFSIVVTIGTSLSAQDFKKLDKSPLDIAAYPSNYRESNKELKIIYSRPQLKGRTLSKLAPNGEIWRTGANEAPELTLYKDFYFNGINLKAGSYALLTIPGEKEWTIILHSELNAWGSYFYKKENDIARISVPVITTSDSLEAFSIAFEENDKNITMHMGWDTI
;
A
#
# COMPACT_ATOMS: atom_id res chain seq x y z
N MET A 1 -17.94 -31.16 86.17
CA MET A 1 -16.83 -30.72 85.29
C MET A 1 -17.02 -31.33 83.90
N GLU A 2 -17.73 -30.59 83.05
CA GLU A 2 -17.95 -31.01 81.64
C GLU A 2 -16.76 -30.61 80.75
N LYS A 3 -16.23 -31.59 80.06
CA LYS A 3 -15.17 -31.33 79.08
C LYS A 3 -15.78 -30.95 77.72
N ILE A 4 -15.69 -29.68 77.38
CA ILE A 4 -16.08 -29.21 76.06
C ILE A 4 -15.07 -29.71 75.04
N LYS A 5 -15.52 -30.60 74.17
CA LYS A 5 -14.76 -31.06 73.02
C LYS A 5 -14.81 -29.98 71.90
N LEU A 6 -13.72 -29.32 71.67
CA LEU A 6 -13.61 -28.37 70.60
C LEU A 6 -13.47 -29.12 69.26
N ILE A 7 -14.52 -29.12 68.44
CA ILE A 7 -14.49 -29.70 67.08
C ILE A 7 -13.85 -28.65 66.17
N LYS A 8 -12.65 -28.91 65.68
CA LYS A 8 -12.01 -28.10 64.65
C LYS A 8 -12.61 -28.44 63.28
N THR A 9 -13.47 -27.60 62.79
CA THR A 9 -14.01 -27.69 61.42
C THR A 9 -12.95 -27.25 60.44
N LEU A 10 -12.44 -28.17 59.61
CA LEU A 10 -11.53 -27.85 58.53
C LEU A 10 -12.36 -27.38 57.34
N VAL A 11 -12.35 -26.06 57.04
CA VAL A 11 -12.97 -25.51 55.85
C VAL A 11 -12.03 -25.67 54.68
N PHE A 12 -12.35 -26.57 53.76
CA PHE A 12 -11.61 -26.76 52.50
C PHE A 12 -12.16 -25.79 51.48
N SER A 13 -11.48 -24.66 51.28
CA SER A 13 -11.84 -23.72 50.23
C SER A 13 -11.33 -24.24 48.85
N ILE A 14 -12.26 -24.71 48.02
CA ILE A 14 -11.97 -25.05 46.63
C ILE A 14 -11.91 -23.74 45.86
N VAL A 15 -10.70 -23.29 45.53
CA VAL A 15 -10.49 -22.18 44.58
C VAL A 15 -10.73 -22.71 43.15
N VAL A 16 -11.89 -22.49 42.61
CA VAL A 16 -12.19 -22.73 41.21
C VAL A 16 -11.51 -21.61 40.42
N THR A 17 -10.33 -21.87 39.86
CA THR A 17 -9.73 -21.00 38.86
C THR A 17 -10.55 -21.12 37.58
N ILE A 18 -11.43 -20.13 37.36
CA ILE A 18 -12.06 -19.94 36.04
C ILE A 18 -10.94 -19.54 35.09
N GLY A 19 -10.43 -20.50 34.32
CA GLY A 19 -9.51 -20.23 33.24
C GLY A 19 -10.21 -19.37 32.20
N THR A 20 -9.96 -18.06 32.22
CA THR A 20 -10.29 -17.20 31.08
C THR A 20 -9.39 -17.66 29.93
N SER A 21 -9.97 -18.30 28.93
CA SER A 21 -9.30 -18.56 27.68
C SER A 21 -8.95 -17.18 27.08
N LEU A 22 -7.73 -16.72 27.28
CA LEU A 22 -7.17 -15.61 26.55
C LEU A 22 -7.11 -16.10 25.10
N SER A 23 -8.12 -15.73 24.30
CA SER A 23 -8.06 -15.92 22.86
C SER A 23 -6.89 -15.11 22.36
N ALA A 24 -5.81 -15.78 21.95
CA ALA A 24 -4.67 -15.12 21.33
C ALA A 24 -5.18 -14.38 20.08
N GLN A 25 -4.75 -13.13 19.90
CA GLN A 25 -5.05 -12.35 18.71
C GLN A 25 -4.69 -13.18 17.46
N ASP A 26 -5.68 -13.38 16.58
CA ASP A 26 -5.43 -14.06 15.31
C ASP A 26 -4.79 -13.08 14.34
N PHE A 27 -3.53 -13.30 14.00
CA PHE A 27 -2.79 -12.47 13.04
C PHE A 27 -3.05 -12.94 11.61
N LYS A 28 -3.30 -11.99 10.71
CA LYS A 28 -3.46 -12.28 9.28
C LYS A 28 -2.20 -12.92 8.71
N LYS A 29 -2.38 -13.86 7.80
CA LYS A 29 -1.27 -14.41 6.98
C LYS A 29 -0.71 -13.29 6.10
N LEU A 30 0.56 -13.48 5.67
CA LEU A 30 1.18 -12.56 4.70
C LEU A 30 0.34 -12.49 3.42
N ASP A 31 0.18 -11.27 2.91
CA ASP A 31 -0.53 -11.05 1.64
C ASP A 31 0.27 -11.61 0.46
N LYS A 32 -0.44 -12.03 -0.58
CA LYS A 32 0.17 -12.53 -1.83
C LYS A 32 0.79 -11.43 -2.67
N SER A 33 0.41 -10.19 -2.43
CA SER A 33 0.95 -8.98 -3.03
C SER A 33 1.63 -8.17 -1.93
N PRO A 34 2.92 -8.41 -1.66
CA PRO A 34 3.60 -7.77 -0.53
C PRO A 34 3.57 -6.26 -0.65
N LEU A 35 3.42 -5.60 0.50
CA LEU A 35 3.55 -4.17 0.60
C LEU A 35 5.02 -3.78 0.46
N ASP A 36 5.29 -2.73 -0.30
CA ASP A 36 6.63 -2.19 -0.55
C ASP A 36 6.63 -0.67 -0.45
N ILE A 37 7.82 -0.10 -0.35
CA ILE A 37 8.04 1.34 -0.26
C ILE A 37 9.11 1.74 -1.26
N ALA A 38 8.79 2.67 -2.16
CA ALA A 38 9.77 3.39 -2.93
C ALA A 38 9.87 4.84 -2.41
N ALA A 39 11.06 5.41 -2.34
CA ALA A 39 11.27 6.76 -1.82
C ALA A 39 12.40 7.47 -2.55
N TYR A 40 12.36 8.80 -2.55
CA TYR A 40 13.44 9.62 -3.04
C TYR A 40 13.89 10.61 -1.95
N PRO A 41 15.20 10.81 -1.74
CA PRO A 41 16.30 10.03 -2.29
C PRO A 41 16.22 8.53 -1.98
N SER A 42 16.62 7.67 -2.95
CA SER A 42 16.51 6.20 -2.82
C SER A 42 17.54 5.59 -1.85
N ASN A 43 18.61 6.32 -1.52
CA ASN A 43 19.62 5.86 -0.58
C ASN A 43 18.99 5.62 0.81
N TYR A 44 19.04 4.38 1.30
CA TYR A 44 18.46 3.99 2.60
C TYR A 44 19.10 4.68 3.82
N ARG A 45 20.31 5.24 3.67
CA ARG A 45 21.00 5.99 4.73
C ARG A 45 20.54 7.44 4.82
N GLU A 46 19.88 7.94 3.79
CA GLU A 46 19.32 9.30 3.78
C GLU A 46 17.94 9.29 4.43
N SER A 47 17.84 9.95 5.58
CA SER A 47 16.58 10.04 6.34
C SER A 47 15.66 11.16 5.84
N ASN A 48 16.23 12.20 5.21
CA ASN A 48 15.47 13.35 4.70
C ASN A 48 14.85 13.02 3.34
N LYS A 49 13.80 12.20 3.37
CA LYS A 49 13.05 11.89 2.15
C LYS A 49 12.27 13.10 1.68
N GLU A 50 12.25 13.31 0.37
CA GLU A 50 11.47 14.37 -0.26
C GLU A 50 10.10 13.87 -0.67
N LEU A 51 10.04 12.59 -1.07
CA LEU A 51 8.78 11.89 -1.37
C LEU A 51 8.91 10.39 -1.06
N LYS A 52 7.76 9.75 -0.87
CA LYS A 52 7.66 8.31 -0.60
C LYS A 52 6.34 7.80 -1.17
N ILE A 53 6.34 6.59 -1.71
CA ILE A 53 5.13 5.88 -2.09
C ILE A 53 5.09 4.52 -1.39
N ILE A 54 3.95 4.22 -0.77
CA ILE A 54 3.64 2.91 -0.18
C ILE A 54 2.68 2.23 -1.14
N TYR A 55 3.00 1.01 -1.58
CA TYR A 55 2.20 0.32 -2.59
C TYR A 55 2.30 -1.20 -2.46
N SER A 56 1.27 -1.91 -2.89
CA SER A 56 1.30 -3.37 -2.96
C SER A 56 1.79 -3.82 -4.34
N ARG A 57 2.59 -4.90 -4.36
CA ARG A 57 3.22 -5.46 -5.56
C ARG A 57 2.49 -6.72 -6.04
N PRO A 58 1.43 -6.61 -6.86
CA PRO A 58 0.84 -7.77 -7.50
C PRO A 58 1.83 -8.46 -8.43
N GLN A 59 1.70 -9.77 -8.55
CA GLN A 59 2.51 -10.63 -9.41
C GLN A 59 1.67 -11.14 -10.58
N LEU A 60 2.30 -11.34 -11.74
CA LEU A 60 1.63 -11.89 -12.92
C LEU A 60 1.12 -13.30 -12.66
N LYS A 61 1.96 -14.19 -12.14
CA LYS A 61 1.61 -15.60 -11.91
C LYS A 61 0.97 -16.25 -13.12
N GLY A 62 1.58 -16.06 -14.30
CA GLY A 62 1.12 -16.57 -15.57
C GLY A 62 -0.11 -15.88 -16.15
N ARG A 63 -0.58 -14.78 -15.57
CA ARG A 63 -1.67 -13.96 -16.11
C ARG A 63 -1.10 -12.84 -17.00
N THR A 64 -1.87 -12.40 -17.98
CA THR A 64 -1.49 -11.26 -18.81
C THR A 64 -1.74 -9.95 -18.06
N LEU A 65 -0.94 -8.93 -18.38
CA LEU A 65 -1.12 -7.59 -17.84
C LEU A 65 -2.53 -7.04 -18.16
N SER A 66 -3.02 -7.24 -19.38
CA SER A 66 -4.35 -6.80 -19.80
C SER A 66 -5.50 -7.39 -18.99
N LYS A 67 -5.30 -8.58 -18.39
CA LYS A 67 -6.28 -9.18 -17.46
C LYS A 67 -6.26 -8.53 -16.09
N LEU A 68 -5.10 -8.03 -15.65
CA LEU A 68 -4.88 -7.48 -14.31
C LEU A 68 -5.09 -5.97 -14.24
N ALA A 69 -4.76 -5.28 -15.31
CA ALA A 69 -4.88 -3.84 -15.50
C ALA A 69 -5.39 -3.55 -16.92
N PRO A 70 -6.72 -3.72 -17.19
CA PRO A 70 -7.30 -3.56 -18.51
C PRO A 70 -7.13 -2.14 -19.05
N ASN A 71 -6.87 -2.03 -20.36
CA ASN A 71 -6.78 -0.73 -21.03
C ASN A 71 -8.10 0.04 -20.95
N GLY A 72 -8.00 1.33 -20.69
CA GLY A 72 -9.16 2.24 -20.62
C GLY A 72 -9.93 2.20 -19.30
N GLU A 73 -9.59 1.29 -18.38
CA GLU A 73 -10.24 1.17 -17.08
C GLU A 73 -9.41 1.78 -15.95
N ILE A 74 -10.10 2.36 -14.96
CA ILE A 74 -9.42 2.84 -13.75
C ILE A 74 -8.83 1.65 -12.99
N TRP A 75 -7.52 1.65 -12.84
CA TRP A 75 -6.79 0.68 -12.04
C TRP A 75 -6.21 1.34 -10.79
N ARG A 76 -6.33 0.66 -9.65
CA ARG A 76 -5.77 1.11 -8.37
C ARG A 76 -4.25 1.12 -8.29
N THR A 77 -3.53 0.88 -9.39
CA THR A 77 -2.05 0.93 -9.50
C THR A 77 -1.34 -0.01 -8.50
N GLY A 78 -1.89 -1.20 -8.30
CA GLY A 78 -1.36 -2.17 -7.34
C GLY A 78 -2.39 -3.24 -6.98
N ALA A 79 -2.36 -3.67 -5.73
CA ALA A 79 -3.31 -4.61 -5.14
C ALA A 79 -3.81 -4.09 -3.79
N ASN A 80 -4.98 -4.54 -3.36
CA ASN A 80 -5.64 -4.13 -2.12
C ASN A 80 -6.03 -2.64 -2.16
N GLU A 81 -5.46 -1.79 -1.32
CA GLU A 81 -5.64 -0.34 -1.35
C GLU A 81 -4.85 0.28 -2.53
N ALA A 82 -5.28 1.45 -2.98
CA ALA A 82 -4.51 2.27 -3.91
C ALA A 82 -3.22 2.76 -3.23
N PRO A 83 -2.09 2.87 -3.97
CA PRO A 83 -0.86 3.38 -3.40
C PRO A 83 -1.02 4.77 -2.82
N GLU A 84 -0.29 5.06 -1.76
CA GLU A 84 -0.22 6.39 -1.16
C GLU A 84 1.12 7.04 -1.48
N LEU A 85 1.07 8.13 -2.25
CA LEU A 85 2.21 9.01 -2.51
C LEU A 85 2.21 10.14 -1.47
N THR A 86 3.24 10.20 -0.64
CA THR A 86 3.48 11.30 0.30
C THR A 86 4.56 12.22 -0.25
N LEU A 87 4.26 13.51 -0.38
CA LEU A 87 5.18 14.57 -0.73
C LEU A 87 5.54 15.35 0.54
N TYR A 88 6.82 15.40 0.90
CA TYR A 88 7.30 16.12 2.10
C TYR A 88 7.58 17.61 1.83
N LYS A 89 7.58 18.00 0.56
CA LYS A 89 7.67 19.38 0.08
C LYS A 89 6.79 19.58 -1.15
N ASP A 90 6.62 20.80 -1.60
CA ASP A 90 5.91 21.10 -2.87
C ASP A 90 6.70 20.58 -4.08
N PHE A 91 6.00 20.00 -5.05
CA PHE A 91 6.58 19.48 -6.28
C PHE A 91 5.88 20.03 -7.52
N TYR A 92 6.63 20.12 -8.61
CA TYR A 92 6.10 20.38 -9.94
C TYR A 92 5.92 19.04 -10.67
N PHE A 93 4.68 18.63 -10.87
CA PHE A 93 4.34 17.37 -11.50
C PHE A 93 3.81 17.65 -12.92
N ASN A 94 4.69 17.54 -13.91
CA ASN A 94 4.37 17.79 -15.33
C ASN A 94 3.54 19.07 -15.56
N GLY A 95 4.00 20.21 -15.00
CA GLY A 95 3.34 21.49 -15.12
C GLY A 95 2.29 21.82 -14.04
N ILE A 96 1.95 20.85 -13.18
CA ILE A 96 1.00 21.02 -12.09
C ILE A 96 1.75 21.21 -10.77
N ASN A 97 1.46 22.27 -10.04
CA ASN A 97 2.04 22.53 -8.72
C ASN A 97 1.28 21.69 -7.66
N LEU A 98 1.94 20.66 -7.13
CA LEU A 98 1.43 19.84 -6.05
C LEU A 98 1.97 20.33 -4.72
N LYS A 99 1.09 20.50 -3.76
CA LYS A 99 1.45 20.83 -2.39
C LYS A 99 1.98 19.63 -1.64
N ALA A 100 2.81 19.87 -0.62
CA ALA A 100 3.17 18.85 0.35
C ALA A 100 1.90 18.20 0.93
N GLY A 101 1.88 16.87 1.04
CA GLY A 101 0.70 16.12 1.48
C GLY A 101 0.69 14.71 0.93
N SER A 102 -0.38 13.97 1.20
CA SER A 102 -0.59 12.61 0.71
C SER A 102 -1.66 12.59 -0.39
N TYR A 103 -1.44 11.74 -1.38
CA TYR A 103 -2.30 11.54 -2.55
C TYR A 103 -2.43 10.04 -2.84
N ALA A 104 -3.62 9.58 -3.19
CA ALA A 104 -3.76 8.25 -3.75
C ALA A 104 -3.33 8.25 -5.22
N LEU A 105 -2.62 7.20 -5.64
CA LEU A 105 -2.18 7.01 -7.01
C LEU A 105 -3.10 6.01 -7.72
N LEU A 106 -3.77 6.48 -8.77
CA LEU A 106 -4.57 5.66 -9.67
C LEU A 106 -4.05 5.80 -11.09
N THR A 107 -4.31 4.82 -11.93
CA THR A 107 -3.91 4.87 -13.35
C THR A 107 -5.02 4.39 -14.26
N ILE A 108 -4.98 4.82 -15.52
CA ILE A 108 -5.74 4.23 -16.61
C ILE A 108 -4.71 3.69 -17.60
N PRO A 109 -4.53 2.37 -17.67
CA PRO A 109 -3.64 1.75 -18.67
C PRO A 109 -4.10 2.03 -20.09
N GLY A 110 -3.16 2.09 -21.01
CA GLY A 110 -3.38 2.20 -22.44
C GLY A 110 -2.22 1.58 -23.22
N GLU A 111 -2.38 1.38 -24.51
CA GLU A 111 -1.36 0.73 -25.34
C GLU A 111 -0.11 1.60 -25.56
N LYS A 112 -0.30 2.89 -25.75
CA LYS A 112 0.78 3.86 -26.04
C LYS A 112 1.07 4.81 -24.90
N GLU A 113 0.06 5.08 -24.10
CA GLU A 113 0.11 6.03 -23.00
C GLU A 113 -0.71 5.52 -21.83
N TRP A 114 -0.24 5.78 -20.63
CA TRP A 114 -1.02 5.60 -19.40
C TRP A 114 -1.41 6.96 -18.83
N THR A 115 -2.64 7.07 -18.33
CA THR A 115 -3.03 8.24 -17.55
C THR A 115 -2.70 8.00 -16.08
N ILE A 116 -1.89 8.88 -15.51
CA ILE A 116 -1.56 8.91 -14.08
C ILE A 116 -2.50 9.89 -13.40
N ILE A 117 -3.11 9.47 -12.30
CA ILE A 117 -4.08 10.24 -11.54
C ILE A 117 -3.60 10.34 -10.10
N LEU A 118 -3.46 11.56 -9.59
CA LEU A 118 -3.33 11.82 -8.16
C LEU A 118 -4.69 12.24 -7.62
N HIS A 119 -5.14 11.54 -6.59
CA HIS A 119 -6.51 11.63 -6.09
C HIS A 119 -6.51 11.99 -4.61
N SER A 120 -7.51 12.75 -4.16
CA SER A 120 -7.57 13.23 -2.78
C SER A 120 -8.09 12.22 -1.77
N GLU A 121 -8.86 11.21 -2.20
CA GLU A 121 -9.36 10.18 -1.31
C GLU A 121 -8.29 9.12 -1.05
N LEU A 122 -7.78 9.08 0.18
CA LEU A 122 -6.82 8.10 0.66
C LEU A 122 -7.52 6.83 1.17
N ASN A 123 -6.74 5.73 1.31
CA ASN A 123 -7.19 4.48 1.91
C ASN A 123 -8.38 3.81 1.19
N ALA A 124 -8.63 4.17 -0.07
CA ALA A 124 -9.67 3.54 -0.87
C ALA A 124 -9.24 2.11 -1.25
N TRP A 125 -10.07 1.13 -0.91
CA TRP A 125 -9.85 -0.25 -1.32
C TRP A 125 -10.28 -0.44 -2.78
N GLY A 126 -9.32 -0.71 -3.65
CA GLY A 126 -9.57 -0.82 -5.08
C GLY A 126 -9.82 0.54 -5.75
N SER A 127 -10.54 0.50 -6.87
CA SER A 127 -10.98 1.69 -7.63
C SER A 127 -12.50 1.84 -7.68
N TYR A 128 -13.22 1.09 -6.85
CA TYR A 128 -14.69 0.99 -6.91
C TYR A 128 -15.41 2.28 -6.56
N PHE A 129 -14.78 3.12 -5.74
CA PHE A 129 -15.36 4.38 -5.26
C PHE A 129 -14.73 5.61 -5.91
N TYR A 130 -13.97 5.39 -6.99
CA TYR A 130 -13.34 6.49 -7.72
C TYR A 130 -14.37 7.52 -8.20
N LYS A 131 -14.05 8.80 -7.95
CA LYS A 131 -14.83 9.94 -8.40
C LYS A 131 -13.88 10.95 -9.06
N LYS A 132 -14.13 11.25 -10.33
CA LYS A 132 -13.27 12.13 -11.13
C LYS A 132 -13.15 13.55 -10.56
N GLU A 133 -14.17 14.01 -9.87
CA GLU A 133 -14.17 15.34 -9.20
C GLU A 133 -13.14 15.47 -8.09
N ASN A 134 -12.62 14.36 -7.58
CA ASN A 134 -11.59 14.31 -6.55
C ASN A 134 -10.17 14.17 -7.12
N ASP A 135 -9.99 14.21 -8.44
CA ASP A 135 -8.68 14.24 -9.09
C ASP A 135 -7.99 15.58 -8.77
N ILE A 136 -6.80 15.49 -8.21
CA ILE A 136 -5.92 16.65 -7.95
C ILE A 136 -5.04 16.92 -9.17
N ALA A 137 -4.56 15.85 -9.83
CA ALA A 137 -3.77 15.94 -11.03
C ALA A 137 -4.06 14.74 -11.94
N ARG A 138 -4.01 14.97 -13.24
CA ARG A 138 -4.14 13.93 -14.27
C ARG A 138 -3.18 14.26 -15.41
N ILE A 139 -2.28 13.33 -15.69
CA ILE A 139 -1.30 13.47 -16.78
C ILE A 139 -1.25 12.21 -17.62
N SER A 140 -0.89 12.35 -18.89
CA SER A 140 -0.56 11.23 -19.78
C SER A 140 0.95 11.03 -19.81
N VAL A 141 1.39 9.79 -19.75
CA VAL A 141 2.80 9.40 -19.82
C VAL A 141 2.97 8.29 -20.85
N PRO A 142 4.07 8.28 -21.63
CA PRO A 142 4.29 7.27 -22.66
C PRO A 142 4.56 5.90 -22.03
N VAL A 143 4.14 4.85 -22.74
CA VAL A 143 4.52 3.46 -22.46
C VAL A 143 5.84 3.17 -23.13
N ILE A 144 6.80 2.62 -22.38
CA ILE A 144 8.07 2.12 -22.89
C ILE A 144 8.05 0.60 -22.75
N THR A 145 8.29 -0.10 -23.86
CA THR A 145 8.32 -1.56 -23.86
C THR A 145 9.75 -2.06 -23.70
N THR A 146 9.94 -3.06 -22.84
CA THR A 146 11.23 -3.73 -22.60
C THR A 146 11.20 -5.17 -23.12
N SER A 147 12.39 -5.78 -23.34
CA SER A 147 12.52 -7.19 -23.73
C SER A 147 12.25 -8.14 -22.56
N ASP A 148 12.51 -7.70 -21.34
CA ASP A 148 12.43 -8.52 -20.14
C ASP A 148 11.12 -8.28 -19.40
N SER A 149 10.41 -9.37 -19.09
CA SER A 149 9.17 -9.31 -18.32
C SER A 149 9.47 -9.20 -16.83
N LEU A 150 8.88 -8.19 -16.19
CA LEU A 150 8.93 -7.97 -14.75
C LEU A 150 7.73 -8.64 -14.07
N GLU A 151 7.97 -9.72 -13.32
CA GLU A 151 6.94 -10.53 -12.68
C GLU A 151 6.09 -9.75 -11.67
N ALA A 152 6.70 -8.88 -10.87
CA ALA A 152 6.02 -8.12 -9.83
C ALA A 152 5.98 -6.63 -10.19
N PHE A 153 4.80 -6.03 -10.11
CA PHE A 153 4.64 -4.57 -10.24
C PHE A 153 5.65 -3.84 -9.34
N SER A 154 6.34 -2.86 -9.89
CA SER A 154 7.42 -2.14 -9.21
C SER A 154 7.36 -0.65 -9.49
N ILE A 155 7.72 0.15 -8.49
CA ILE A 155 7.89 1.60 -8.60
C ILE A 155 9.31 1.94 -8.18
N ALA A 156 9.98 2.81 -8.93
CA ALA A 156 11.30 3.33 -8.62
C ALA A 156 11.38 4.82 -8.94
N PHE A 157 12.31 5.51 -8.28
CA PHE A 157 12.63 6.91 -8.55
C PHE A 157 14.05 7.05 -9.04
N GLU A 158 14.22 7.84 -10.09
CA GLU A 158 15.52 8.18 -10.67
C GLU A 158 15.65 9.70 -10.72
N GLU A 159 16.84 10.20 -10.39
CA GLU A 159 17.19 11.60 -10.54
C GLU A 159 17.94 11.81 -11.84
N ASN A 160 17.44 12.72 -12.67
CA ASN A 160 18.10 13.16 -13.90
C ASN A 160 18.25 14.69 -13.85
N ASP A 161 19.47 15.16 -13.69
CA ASP A 161 19.81 16.60 -13.52
C ASP A 161 19.04 17.24 -12.36
N LYS A 162 17.94 17.94 -12.65
CA LYS A 162 17.10 18.62 -11.66
C LYS A 162 15.70 17.99 -11.52
N ASN A 163 15.45 16.92 -12.23
CA ASN A 163 14.14 16.27 -12.26
C ASN A 163 14.19 14.91 -11.58
N ILE A 164 13.09 14.57 -10.92
CA ILE A 164 12.87 13.23 -10.37
C ILE A 164 11.85 12.55 -11.27
N THR A 165 12.25 11.41 -11.84
CA THR A 165 11.36 10.57 -12.65
C THR A 165 10.85 9.42 -11.81
N MET A 166 9.53 9.22 -11.77
CA MET A 166 8.90 8.02 -11.21
C MET A 166 8.70 7.01 -12.34
N HIS A 167 9.35 5.87 -12.22
CA HIS A 167 9.18 4.72 -13.11
C HIS A 167 8.21 3.73 -12.49
N MET A 168 7.30 3.22 -13.30
CA MET A 168 6.41 2.12 -12.95
C MET A 168 6.64 1.01 -13.97
N GLY A 169 6.89 -0.21 -13.48
CA GLY A 169 7.15 -1.34 -14.35
C GLY A 169 6.34 -2.57 -13.96
N TRP A 170 5.80 -3.25 -14.97
CA TRP A 170 5.14 -4.55 -14.82
C TRP A 170 5.04 -5.25 -16.16
N ASP A 171 5.29 -6.58 -16.19
CA ASP A 171 5.44 -7.34 -17.41
C ASP A 171 6.55 -6.72 -18.30
N THR A 172 6.27 -6.40 -19.54
CA THR A 172 7.20 -5.81 -20.50
C THR A 172 7.06 -4.29 -20.64
N ILE A 173 6.38 -3.62 -19.72
CA ILE A 173 6.23 -2.17 -19.73
C ILE A 173 6.69 -1.56 -18.41
#